data_01a5e69a4ef86da254a78563e1beceae
#
_entry.id   01a5e69a4ef86da254a78563e1beceae
#
_cell.length_a   1.000
_cell.length_b   1.000
_cell.length_c   1.000
_cell.angle_alpha   90.00
_cell.angle_beta   90.00
_cell.angle_gamma   90.00
#
_symmetry.space_group_name_H-M   'P 1'
#
loop_
_entity.id
_entity.type
_entity.pdbx_description
1 polymer ?
#
loop_
_entity_poly.entity_id
_entity_poly.type
_entity_poly.pdbx_seq_one_letter_code
_entity_poly.pdbx_strand_id
1 'polypeptide(L)'
;EDNLRPDTTAKGDLVIPARTSFNVFHKLTDKIDLMADFTFIESSAVDKIRVSFNDRVDPNGNTIKQGDAGLDTNWDDSYKVSIGGNYHWNDQLTLRTGFQFDKTPVPSAEFRHPGVPDSDRYMYAIGANYKVNNNLSIDAAYSVTFLENSLSNYTERCRTLTRDDENGNYDPDGESCTANGGTFRGRFYDTAIQVLSVQMNQKF
;
A
#
# COMPACT_ATOMS: atom_id res chain seq x y z
N GLU A 1 37.05 4.08 -3.36
CA GLU A 1 35.70 3.53 -3.04
C GLU A 1 34.89 3.59 -4.33
N ASP A 2 34.74 2.44 -4.98
CA ASP A 2 33.95 2.30 -6.19
C ASP A 2 32.50 2.66 -5.86
N ASN A 3 31.99 3.68 -6.49
CA ASN A 3 30.61 4.13 -6.33
C ASN A 3 29.71 3.07 -6.98
N LEU A 4 29.30 2.06 -6.21
CA LEU A 4 28.51 0.91 -6.65
C LEU A 4 27.15 1.30 -7.26
N ARG A 5 26.71 2.54 -7.07
CA ARG A 5 25.49 3.10 -7.63
C ARG A 5 25.73 4.53 -8.11
N PRO A 6 26.27 4.70 -9.32
CA PRO A 6 26.44 6.02 -9.89
C PRO A 6 25.10 6.67 -10.19
N ASP A 7 25.09 7.98 -10.25
CA ASP A 7 23.92 8.74 -10.71
C ASP A 7 23.53 8.32 -12.12
N THR A 8 22.28 7.95 -12.30
CA THR A 8 21.70 7.57 -13.59
C THR A 8 20.24 7.97 -13.65
N THR A 9 19.69 8.04 -14.85
CA THR A 9 18.25 8.22 -15.02
C THR A 9 17.54 6.88 -14.96
N ALA A 10 16.36 6.88 -14.33
CA ALA A 10 15.50 5.70 -14.23
C ALA A 10 14.12 6.00 -14.82
N LYS A 11 13.48 4.97 -15.35
CA LYS A 11 12.08 4.98 -15.78
C LYS A 11 11.35 3.89 -15.03
N GLY A 12 10.14 4.18 -14.56
CA GLY A 12 9.28 3.20 -13.92
C GLY A 12 7.87 3.33 -14.47
N ASP A 13 7.27 2.18 -14.80
CA ASP A 13 5.87 2.09 -15.15
C ASP A 13 5.10 1.59 -13.91
N LEU A 14 4.15 2.40 -13.45
CA LEU A 14 3.29 2.07 -12.34
C LEU A 14 1.84 1.94 -12.83
N VAL A 15 1.28 0.77 -12.71
CA VAL A 15 -0.14 0.54 -12.95
C VAL A 15 -0.92 0.94 -11.70
N ILE A 16 -1.89 1.85 -11.86
CA ILE A 16 -2.83 2.21 -10.79
C ILE A 16 -4.10 1.38 -11.00
N PRO A 17 -4.45 0.48 -10.07
CA PRO A 17 -5.62 -0.37 -10.21
C PRO A 17 -6.92 0.44 -10.20
N ALA A 18 -7.89 0.01 -10.99
CA ALA A 18 -9.23 0.58 -10.97
C ALA A 18 -9.91 0.31 -9.63
N ARG A 19 -10.79 1.23 -9.22
CA ARG A 19 -11.56 1.13 -7.97
C ARG A 19 -13.02 1.42 -8.24
N THR A 20 -13.88 0.57 -7.68
CA THR A 20 -15.33 0.75 -7.70
C THR A 20 -15.83 0.79 -6.26
N SER A 21 -16.52 1.87 -5.89
CA SER A 21 -17.01 2.07 -4.53
C SER A 21 -18.51 2.28 -4.50
N PHE A 22 -19.16 1.64 -3.52
CA PHE A 22 -20.58 1.83 -3.19
C PHE A 22 -20.66 2.36 -1.76
N ASN A 23 -21.26 3.53 -1.61
CA ASN A 23 -21.36 4.21 -0.32
C ASN A 23 -22.83 4.44 0.03
N VAL A 24 -23.18 4.15 1.26
CA VAL A 24 -24.52 4.38 1.79
C VAL A 24 -24.44 5.27 3.02
N PHE A 25 -25.24 6.30 3.06
CA PHE A 25 -25.49 7.13 4.22
C PHE A 25 -26.98 7.07 4.58
N HIS A 26 -27.28 6.83 5.83
CA HIS A 26 -28.65 6.76 6.34
C HIS A 26 -28.79 7.52 7.65
N LYS A 27 -29.66 8.54 7.65
CA LYS A 27 -30.07 9.21 8.88
C LYS A 27 -31.12 8.36 9.59
N LEU A 28 -30.68 7.54 10.55
CA LEU A 28 -31.55 6.61 11.26
C LEU A 28 -32.53 7.32 12.20
N THR A 29 -32.03 8.36 12.91
CA THR A 29 -32.80 9.24 13.77
C THR A 29 -32.23 10.66 13.70
N ASP A 30 -32.82 11.63 14.41
CA ASP A 30 -32.25 12.98 14.52
C ASP A 30 -30.90 13.00 15.25
N LYS A 31 -30.56 11.91 15.97
CA LYS A 31 -29.31 11.81 16.72
C LYS A 31 -28.33 10.80 16.16
N ILE A 32 -28.75 9.93 15.24
CA ILE A 32 -27.90 8.83 14.76
C ILE A 32 -27.85 8.82 13.23
N ASP A 33 -26.65 8.93 12.68
CA ASP A 33 -26.36 8.65 11.28
C ASP A 33 -25.59 7.34 11.18
N LEU A 34 -25.89 6.55 10.17
CA LEU A 34 -25.18 5.32 9.82
C LEU A 34 -24.55 5.47 8.44
N MET A 35 -23.39 4.86 8.29
CA MET A 35 -22.63 4.83 7.03
C MET A 35 -22.10 3.44 6.78
N ALA A 36 -22.13 3.02 5.53
CA ALA A 36 -21.47 1.81 5.07
C ALA A 36 -20.78 2.08 3.73
N ASP A 37 -19.65 1.43 3.53
CA ASP A 37 -18.87 1.50 2.29
C ASP A 37 -18.41 0.09 1.91
N PHE A 38 -18.46 -0.19 0.61
CA PHE A 38 -17.81 -1.31 -0.03
C PHE A 38 -16.98 -0.80 -1.19
N THR A 39 -15.70 -1.09 -1.19
CA THR A 39 -14.77 -0.75 -2.28
C THR A 39 -14.14 -2.03 -2.83
N PHE A 40 -14.31 -2.26 -4.11
CA PHE A 40 -13.59 -3.29 -4.87
C PHE A 40 -12.40 -2.65 -5.59
N ILE A 41 -11.25 -3.35 -5.62
CA ILE A 41 -10.01 -2.87 -6.20
C ILE A 41 -9.45 -3.96 -7.11
N GLU A 42 -9.30 -3.66 -8.39
CA GLU A 42 -8.73 -4.55 -9.41
C GLU A 42 -7.20 -4.63 -9.26
N SER A 43 -6.75 -5.09 -8.08
CA SER A 43 -5.32 -5.13 -7.74
C SER A 43 -4.55 -6.14 -8.60
N SER A 44 -5.23 -7.10 -9.20
CA SER A 44 -4.66 -8.06 -10.17
C SER A 44 -4.07 -7.39 -11.41
N ALA A 45 -4.45 -6.14 -11.71
CA ALA A 45 -3.81 -5.37 -12.77
C ALA A 45 -2.33 -5.03 -12.46
N VAL A 46 -1.91 -5.14 -11.19
CA VAL A 46 -0.53 -4.91 -10.75
C VAL A 46 0.18 -6.25 -10.60
N ASP A 47 0.61 -6.84 -11.71
CA ASP A 47 1.33 -8.12 -11.72
C ASP A 47 2.82 -7.95 -11.42
N LYS A 48 3.37 -6.78 -11.73
CA LYS A 48 4.79 -6.43 -11.50
C LYS A 48 4.99 -4.93 -11.39
N ILE A 49 6.01 -4.56 -10.65
CA ILE A 49 6.55 -3.19 -10.58
C ILE A 49 7.96 -3.25 -11.14
N ARG A 50 8.29 -2.43 -12.14
CA ARG A 50 9.60 -2.38 -12.80
C ARG A 50 10.16 -0.98 -12.79
N VAL A 51 11.48 -0.89 -12.56
CA VAL A 51 12.26 0.34 -12.69
C VAL A 51 13.46 0.03 -13.56
N SER A 52 13.50 0.60 -14.74
CA SER A 52 14.60 0.44 -15.69
C SER A 52 15.61 1.58 -15.53
N PHE A 53 16.87 1.24 -15.52
CA PHE A 53 17.98 2.19 -15.43
C PHE A 53 18.67 2.34 -16.77
N ASN A 54 19.09 3.56 -17.12
CA ASN A 54 19.91 3.77 -18.32
C ASN A 54 21.29 3.16 -18.14
N ASP A 55 21.85 2.64 -19.24
CA ASP A 55 23.23 2.19 -19.27
C ASP A 55 24.20 3.33 -18.94
N ARG A 56 25.32 2.97 -18.38
CA ARG A 56 26.40 3.86 -17.99
C ARG A 56 27.59 3.69 -18.94
N VAL A 57 28.34 4.75 -19.17
CA VAL A 57 29.64 4.68 -19.86
C VAL A 57 30.75 4.85 -18.82
N ASP A 58 31.71 3.92 -18.80
CA ASP A 58 32.88 4.01 -17.94
C ASP A 58 33.89 5.07 -18.44
N PRO A 59 34.90 5.45 -17.66
CA PRO A 59 35.94 6.41 -18.08
C PRO A 59 36.72 5.98 -19.31
N ASN A 60 36.69 4.69 -19.68
CA ASN A 60 37.36 4.16 -20.86
C ASN A 60 36.46 4.12 -22.10
N GLY A 61 35.21 4.59 -21.98
CA GLY A 61 34.23 4.62 -23.07
C GLY A 61 33.43 3.34 -23.24
N ASN A 62 33.55 2.37 -22.33
CA ASN A 62 32.76 1.12 -22.42
C ASN A 62 31.36 1.32 -21.83
N THR A 63 30.36 0.75 -22.50
CA THR A 63 29.02 0.72 -21.99
C THR A 63 28.87 -0.34 -20.90
N ILE A 64 28.53 0.10 -19.69
CA ILE A 64 28.18 -0.78 -18.58
C ILE A 64 26.65 -0.84 -18.52
N LYS A 65 26.09 -2.00 -18.86
CA LYS A 65 24.65 -2.24 -18.75
C LYS A 65 24.24 -2.25 -17.30
N GLN A 66 23.19 -1.51 -16.99
CA GLN A 66 22.55 -1.52 -15.68
C GLN A 66 21.28 -2.37 -15.76
N GLY A 67 21.15 -3.30 -14.82
CA GLY A 67 19.95 -4.10 -14.75
C GLY A 67 18.77 -3.30 -14.19
N ASP A 68 17.54 -3.69 -14.60
CA ASP A 68 16.30 -3.11 -14.03
C ASP A 68 16.12 -3.59 -12.58
N ALA A 69 15.42 -2.87 -11.77
CA ALA A 69 14.91 -3.33 -10.49
C ALA A 69 13.40 -3.59 -10.63
N GLY A 70 12.90 -4.62 -10.01
CA GLY A 70 11.47 -4.89 -10.10
C GLY A 70 10.98 -5.75 -8.93
N LEU A 71 9.69 -5.86 -8.80
CA LEU A 71 8.99 -6.70 -7.84
C LEU A 71 7.86 -7.40 -8.57
N ASP A 72 7.88 -8.73 -8.58
CA ASP A 72 6.74 -9.51 -9.05
C ASP A 72 5.71 -9.53 -7.93
N THR A 73 4.57 -8.94 -8.18
CA THR A 73 3.50 -8.79 -7.20
C THR A 73 2.48 -9.90 -7.33
N ASN A 74 2.11 -10.24 -8.57
CA ASN A 74 1.09 -11.25 -8.89
C ASN A 74 -0.14 -11.13 -7.97
N TRP A 75 -0.58 -9.88 -7.73
CA TRP A 75 -1.63 -9.58 -6.78
C TRP A 75 -2.98 -10.10 -7.24
N ASP A 76 -3.77 -10.52 -6.27
CA ASP A 76 -5.19 -10.80 -6.46
C ASP A 76 -6.02 -9.52 -6.31
N ASP A 77 -7.24 -9.54 -6.82
CA ASP A 77 -8.19 -8.47 -6.54
C ASP A 77 -8.51 -8.38 -5.05
N SER A 78 -8.72 -7.18 -4.57
CA SER A 78 -8.93 -6.91 -3.16
C SER A 78 -10.20 -6.08 -2.92
N TYR A 79 -10.64 -6.04 -1.67
CA TYR A 79 -11.82 -5.26 -1.30
C TYR A 79 -11.70 -4.70 0.11
N LYS A 80 -12.47 -3.65 0.35
CA LYS A 80 -12.63 -3.03 1.67
C LYS A 80 -14.11 -2.98 2.01
N VAL A 81 -14.42 -3.23 3.26
CA VAL A 81 -15.75 -3.05 3.83
C VAL A 81 -15.64 -2.18 5.05
N SER A 82 -16.45 -1.13 5.13
CA SER A 82 -16.47 -0.23 6.27
C SER A 82 -17.88 0.01 6.75
N ILE A 83 -18.04 0.12 8.06
CA ILE A 83 -19.26 0.61 8.69
C ILE A 83 -18.91 1.69 9.71
N GLY A 84 -19.77 2.67 9.87
CA GLY A 84 -19.54 3.71 10.84
C GLY A 84 -20.83 4.43 11.21
N GLY A 85 -20.72 5.28 12.21
CA GLY A 85 -21.82 6.09 12.64
C GLY A 85 -21.42 7.34 13.39
N ASN A 86 -22.33 8.32 13.33
CA ASN A 86 -22.27 9.52 14.14
C ASN A 86 -23.38 9.44 15.19
N TYR A 87 -23.07 9.92 16.38
CA TYR A 87 -24.03 10.19 17.43
C TYR A 87 -23.98 11.66 17.81
N HIS A 88 -25.05 12.37 17.48
CA HIS A 88 -25.23 13.80 17.83
C HIS A 88 -25.66 13.90 19.29
N TRP A 89 -24.70 13.99 20.21
CA TRP A 89 -24.93 14.07 21.64
C TRP A 89 -25.78 15.32 21.98
N ASN A 90 -25.38 16.45 21.40
CA ASN A 90 -26.09 17.74 21.47
C ASN A 90 -25.69 18.61 20.25
N ASP A 91 -26.13 19.86 20.20
CA ASP A 91 -25.85 20.79 19.09
C ASP A 91 -24.35 21.09 18.89
N GLN A 92 -23.53 20.88 19.93
CA GLN A 92 -22.11 21.19 19.93
C GLN A 92 -21.25 19.95 19.77
N LEU A 93 -21.66 18.79 20.29
CA LEU A 93 -20.82 17.57 20.34
C LEU A 93 -21.41 16.45 19.48
N THR A 94 -20.60 15.97 18.53
CA THR A 94 -20.86 14.76 17.75
C THR A 94 -19.78 13.74 18.03
N LEU A 95 -20.15 12.55 18.46
CA LEU A 95 -19.27 11.39 18.61
C LEU A 95 -19.32 10.55 17.35
N ARG A 96 -18.18 9.93 17.01
CA ARG A 96 -18.02 9.13 15.79
C ARG A 96 -17.34 7.81 16.10
N THR A 97 -17.75 6.75 15.42
CA THR A 97 -17.06 5.47 15.49
C THR A 97 -17.12 4.77 14.14
N GLY A 98 -16.14 3.92 13.87
CA GLY A 98 -16.09 3.15 12.63
C GLY A 98 -15.23 1.91 12.75
N PHE A 99 -15.55 0.96 11.90
CA PHE A 99 -14.80 -0.27 11.70
C PHE A 99 -14.56 -0.46 10.21
N GLN A 100 -13.38 -0.95 9.83
CA GLN A 100 -13.05 -1.33 8.46
C GLN A 100 -12.31 -2.66 8.46
N PHE A 101 -12.68 -3.51 7.53
CA PHE A 101 -11.89 -4.64 7.07
C PHE A 101 -11.31 -4.31 5.68
N ASP A 102 -10.03 -4.62 5.48
CA ASP A 102 -9.31 -4.37 4.24
C ASP A 102 -8.53 -5.64 3.86
N LYS A 103 -8.97 -6.28 2.78
CA LYS A 103 -8.36 -7.50 2.25
C LYS A 103 -7.05 -7.19 1.56
N THR A 104 -5.99 -7.91 1.93
CA THR A 104 -4.70 -7.80 1.23
C THR A 104 -4.80 -8.33 -0.20
N PRO A 105 -4.14 -7.69 -1.18
CA PRO A 105 -4.00 -8.24 -2.52
C PRO A 105 -2.91 -9.32 -2.64
N VAL A 106 -2.06 -9.49 -1.63
CA VAL A 106 -0.94 -10.43 -1.67
C VAL A 106 -1.44 -11.88 -1.60
N PRO A 107 -1.26 -12.71 -2.67
CA PRO A 107 -1.90 -14.02 -2.76
C PRO A 107 -1.28 -15.06 -1.82
N SER A 108 0.03 -14.97 -1.59
CA SER A 108 0.72 -15.98 -0.78
C SER A 108 2.02 -15.48 -0.14
N ALA A 109 2.65 -16.33 0.67
CA ALA A 109 3.91 -16.02 1.33
C ALA A 109 5.06 -15.82 0.35
N GLU A 110 5.03 -16.46 -0.81
CA GLU A 110 6.04 -16.35 -1.87
C GLU A 110 6.03 -14.98 -2.55
N PHE A 111 4.88 -14.32 -2.60
CA PHE A 111 4.70 -12.99 -3.18
C PHE A 111 4.72 -11.88 -2.13
N ARG A 112 4.84 -12.22 -0.84
CA ARG A 112 4.94 -11.23 0.24
C ARG A 112 6.38 -10.76 0.41
N HIS A 113 6.71 -9.65 -0.28
CA HIS A 113 8.03 -9.05 -0.19
C HIS A 113 8.30 -8.52 1.23
N PRO A 114 9.48 -8.80 1.83
CA PRO A 114 9.78 -8.40 3.21
C PRO A 114 9.82 -6.88 3.42
N GLY A 115 10.10 -6.11 2.38
CA GLY A 115 10.07 -4.65 2.43
C GLY A 115 8.67 -4.03 2.35
N VAL A 116 7.65 -4.82 1.96
CA VAL A 116 6.25 -4.42 1.88
C VAL A 116 5.38 -5.56 2.44
N PRO A 117 5.46 -5.83 3.75
CA PRO A 117 4.74 -6.93 4.37
C PRO A 117 3.26 -6.56 4.53
N ASP A 118 2.46 -6.89 3.53
CA ASP A 118 1.02 -6.63 3.57
C ASP A 118 0.24 -7.88 4.00
N SER A 119 -0.87 -7.66 4.72
CA SER A 119 -1.80 -8.70 5.17
C SER A 119 -3.18 -8.11 5.38
N ASP A 120 -4.19 -8.96 5.59
CA ASP A 120 -5.54 -8.51 5.93
C ASP A 120 -5.49 -7.59 7.15
N ARG A 121 -6.31 -6.53 7.14
CA ARG A 121 -6.28 -5.47 8.14
C ARG A 121 -7.65 -5.17 8.70
N TYR A 122 -7.69 -4.97 10.01
CA TYR A 122 -8.87 -4.53 10.75
C TYR A 122 -8.58 -3.18 11.38
N MET A 123 -9.35 -2.16 11.06
CA MET A 123 -9.21 -0.84 11.63
C MET A 123 -10.42 -0.49 12.48
N TYR A 124 -10.18 -0.02 13.69
CA TYR A 124 -11.16 0.58 14.57
C TYR A 124 -10.84 2.05 14.74
N ALA A 125 -11.85 2.88 14.67
CA ALA A 125 -11.70 4.32 14.85
C ALA A 125 -12.79 4.88 15.76
N ILE A 126 -12.40 5.84 16.61
CA ILE A 126 -13.29 6.66 17.39
C ILE A 126 -12.92 8.13 17.20
N GLY A 127 -13.87 9.02 17.30
CA GLY A 127 -13.63 10.44 17.15
C GLY A 127 -14.73 11.29 17.74
N ALA A 128 -14.44 12.58 17.82
CA ALA A 128 -15.39 13.58 18.27
C ALA A 128 -15.20 14.88 17.48
N ASN A 129 -16.29 15.54 17.17
CA ASN A 129 -16.31 16.91 16.69
C ASN A 129 -16.96 17.80 17.76
N TYR A 130 -16.28 18.87 18.13
CA TYR A 130 -16.80 19.86 19.06
C TYR A 130 -16.88 21.24 18.41
N LYS A 131 -18.09 21.79 18.31
CA LYS A 131 -18.33 23.13 17.82
C LYS A 131 -18.15 24.11 18.99
N VAL A 132 -17.05 24.83 18.97
CA VAL A 132 -16.77 25.87 20.00
C VAL A 132 -17.73 27.05 19.87
N ASN A 133 -17.99 27.44 18.60
CA ASN A 133 -18.97 28.45 18.22
C ASN A 133 -19.37 28.28 16.74
N ASN A 134 -20.10 29.22 16.18
CA ASN A 134 -20.58 29.12 14.77
C ASN A 134 -19.45 29.13 13.73
N ASN A 135 -18.28 29.63 14.09
CA ASN A 135 -17.14 29.80 13.19
C ASN A 135 -15.98 28.85 13.49
N LEU A 136 -15.97 28.19 14.65
CA LEU A 136 -14.85 27.36 15.08
C LEU A 136 -15.34 26.00 15.54
N SER A 137 -14.75 24.95 14.98
CA SER A 137 -14.89 23.56 15.48
C SER A 137 -13.55 22.83 15.56
N ILE A 138 -13.49 21.87 16.46
CA ILE A 138 -12.33 21.00 16.68
C ILE A 138 -12.77 19.56 16.44
N ASP A 139 -12.02 18.84 15.63
CA ASP A 139 -12.14 17.40 15.44
C ASP A 139 -10.95 16.71 16.10
N ALA A 140 -11.23 15.65 16.85
CA ALA A 140 -10.19 14.75 17.37
C ALA A 140 -10.56 13.31 17.01
N ALA A 141 -9.59 12.52 16.61
CA ALA A 141 -9.81 11.12 16.25
C ALA A 141 -8.61 10.25 16.67
N TYR A 142 -8.92 9.04 17.06
CA TYR A 142 -7.94 7.98 17.30
C TYR A 142 -8.35 6.73 16.50
N SER A 143 -7.38 6.11 15.86
CA SER A 143 -7.60 4.82 15.20
C SER A 143 -6.48 3.84 15.51
N VAL A 144 -6.83 2.57 15.52
CA VAL A 144 -5.88 1.45 15.57
C VAL A 144 -6.17 0.50 14.43
N THR A 145 -5.13 0.15 13.70
CA THR A 145 -5.18 -0.84 12.62
C THR A 145 -4.35 -2.04 13.03
N PHE A 146 -4.95 -3.21 13.08
CA PHE A 146 -4.28 -4.49 13.32
C PHE A 146 -4.09 -5.18 11.98
N LEU A 147 -2.89 -5.66 11.71
CA LEU A 147 -2.57 -6.50 10.57
C LEU A 147 -2.60 -7.96 11.01
N GLU A 148 -3.18 -8.83 10.21
CA GLU A 148 -3.13 -10.26 10.46
C GLU A 148 -1.69 -10.79 10.41
N ASN A 149 -1.42 -11.78 11.24
CA ASN A 149 -0.13 -12.47 11.24
C ASN A 149 0.11 -13.12 9.88
N SER A 150 1.26 -12.88 9.31
CA SER A 150 1.57 -13.35 7.97
C SER A 150 2.98 -13.91 7.85
N LEU A 151 3.15 -14.82 6.91
CA LEU A 151 4.45 -15.40 6.56
C LEU A 151 4.97 -14.75 5.28
N SER A 152 6.28 -14.55 5.21
CA SER A 152 7.00 -14.30 3.98
C SER A 152 7.95 -15.46 3.72
N ASN A 153 7.87 -16.01 2.52
CA ASN A 153 8.80 -17.01 1.99
C ASN A 153 9.28 -16.52 0.61
N TYR A 154 9.63 -15.24 0.57
CA TYR A 154 9.96 -14.54 -0.64
C TYR A 154 11.35 -14.95 -1.11
N THR A 155 11.43 -15.45 -2.34
CA THR A 155 12.71 -15.63 -3.01
C THR A 155 12.86 -14.50 -4.01
N GLU A 156 13.89 -13.70 -3.82
CA GLU A 156 14.26 -12.73 -4.83
C GLU A 156 14.72 -13.51 -6.05
N ARG A 157 13.82 -13.61 -7.03
CA ARG A 157 14.17 -14.16 -8.32
C ARG A 157 15.24 -13.27 -8.89
N CYS A 158 16.29 -13.89 -9.31
CA CYS A 158 17.46 -13.22 -9.78
C CYS A 158 17.13 -12.10 -10.75
N ARG A 159 17.53 -10.93 -10.37
CA ARG A 159 17.45 -9.71 -11.17
C ARG A 159 18.73 -9.40 -11.89
N THR A 160 19.47 -10.42 -12.26
CA THR A 160 20.49 -10.20 -13.27
C THR A 160 19.78 -10.04 -14.60
N LEU A 161 19.42 -8.87 -14.79
CA LEU A 161 18.94 -8.24 -15.97
C LEU A 161 20.09 -8.11 -16.95
N THR A 162 20.64 -9.22 -17.30
CA THR A 162 21.21 -9.36 -18.61
C THR A 162 20.01 -9.42 -19.54
N ARG A 163 19.82 -8.41 -20.37
CA ARG A 163 19.11 -8.56 -21.62
C ARG A 163 19.81 -9.69 -22.36
N ASP A 164 19.33 -10.91 -22.23
CA ASP A 164 20.07 -12.11 -22.61
C ASP A 164 19.91 -12.47 -24.06
N ASP A 165 19.19 -11.68 -24.84
CA ASP A 165 19.25 -11.84 -26.26
C ASP A 165 19.79 -10.59 -26.98
N GLU A 166 20.38 -10.81 -28.14
CA GLU A 166 20.85 -9.77 -29.04
C GLU A 166 19.73 -8.79 -29.45
N ASN A 167 18.47 -9.11 -29.15
CA ASN A 167 17.28 -8.34 -29.45
C ASN A 167 16.75 -7.57 -28.22
N GLY A 168 17.36 -7.74 -27.06
CA GLY A 168 16.98 -7.00 -25.84
C GLY A 168 15.73 -7.51 -25.17
N ASN A 169 15.32 -8.76 -25.42
CA ASN A 169 14.22 -9.39 -24.72
C ASN A 169 14.64 -9.79 -23.30
N TYR A 170 13.71 -9.64 -22.41
CA TYR A 170 13.83 -10.02 -21.00
C TYR A 170 13.61 -11.53 -20.88
N ASP A 171 14.52 -12.24 -20.16
CA ASP A 171 14.29 -13.60 -19.72
C ASP A 171 13.45 -13.59 -18.43
N PRO A 172 12.14 -13.89 -18.50
CA PRO A 172 11.28 -13.87 -17.34
C PRO A 172 11.56 -15.03 -16.37
N ASP A 173 12.19 -16.09 -16.84
CA ASP A 173 12.35 -17.32 -16.07
C ASP A 173 13.72 -17.40 -15.36
N GLY A 174 14.66 -16.53 -15.73
CA GLY A 174 15.92 -16.32 -14.99
C GLY A 174 16.81 -17.56 -14.91
N GLU A 175 16.72 -18.48 -15.88
CA GLU A 175 17.48 -19.72 -15.84
C GLU A 175 19.01 -19.51 -15.86
N SER A 176 19.46 -18.38 -16.40
CA SER A 176 20.89 -18.01 -16.42
C SER A 176 21.34 -17.22 -15.20
N CYS A 177 20.49 -17.07 -14.22
CA CYS A 177 20.79 -16.25 -13.07
C CYS A 177 21.80 -16.89 -12.13
N THR A 178 23.02 -16.40 -12.15
CA THR A 178 24.10 -16.77 -11.22
C THR A 178 24.21 -15.85 -10.02
N ALA A 179 23.49 -14.74 -9.99
CA ALA A 179 23.49 -13.82 -8.86
C ALA A 179 22.41 -14.24 -7.85
N ASN A 180 22.80 -14.49 -6.66
CA ASN A 180 21.96 -14.94 -5.57
C ASN A 180 21.08 -13.79 -5.06
N GLY A 181 19.91 -13.64 -5.64
CA GLY A 181 18.82 -12.97 -4.94
C GLY A 181 18.43 -13.82 -3.75
N GLY A 182 18.72 -13.57 -2.57
CA GLY A 182 18.48 -14.45 -1.41
C GLY A 182 17.01 -14.84 -1.25
N THR A 183 16.79 -15.86 -0.42
CA THR A 183 15.46 -16.20 0.07
C THR A 183 15.27 -15.60 1.45
N PHE A 184 14.23 -14.78 1.61
CA PHE A 184 13.79 -14.32 2.92
C PHE A 184 12.68 -15.24 3.42
N ARG A 185 12.87 -15.78 4.63
CA ARG A 185 11.84 -16.54 5.35
C ARG A 185 11.61 -15.88 6.69
N GLY A 186 10.41 -15.39 6.91
CA GLY A 186 10.08 -14.66 8.12
C GLY A 186 8.61 -14.67 8.43
N ARG A 187 8.28 -14.21 9.64
CA ARG A 187 6.92 -14.03 10.12
C ARG A 187 6.76 -12.59 10.58
N PHE A 188 5.67 -11.97 10.14
CA PHE A 188 5.18 -10.70 10.66
C PHE A 188 4.04 -11.01 11.62
N TYR A 189 4.14 -10.55 12.86
CA TYR A 189 3.16 -10.83 13.91
C TYR A 189 2.97 -9.62 14.82
N ASP A 190 1.81 -9.57 15.45
CA ASP A 190 1.43 -8.52 16.40
C ASP A 190 1.64 -7.08 15.88
N THR A 191 1.42 -6.90 14.58
CA THR A 191 1.61 -5.60 13.93
C THR A 191 0.38 -4.73 14.15
N ALA A 192 0.57 -3.59 14.79
CA ALA A 192 -0.48 -2.59 14.99
C ALA A 192 0.02 -1.19 14.64
N ILE A 193 -0.83 -0.41 13.97
CA ILE A 193 -0.59 0.99 13.63
C ILE A 193 -1.60 1.83 14.39
N GLN A 194 -1.13 2.82 15.14
CA GLN A 194 -1.97 3.73 15.90
C GLN A 194 -1.82 5.15 15.36
N VAL A 195 -2.94 5.82 15.18
CA VAL A 195 -2.95 7.21 14.69
C VAL A 195 -3.83 8.06 15.59
N LEU A 196 -3.27 9.15 16.08
CA LEU A 196 -4.00 10.22 16.75
C LEU A 196 -3.99 11.46 15.85
N SER A 197 -5.14 12.04 15.61
CA SER A 197 -5.27 13.26 14.81
C SER A 197 -6.13 14.31 15.52
N VAL A 198 -5.76 15.57 15.35
CA VAL A 198 -6.54 16.72 15.80
C VAL A 198 -6.57 17.73 14.66
N GLN A 199 -7.76 18.26 14.37
CA GLN A 199 -7.98 19.27 13.34
C GLN A 199 -8.80 20.42 13.90
N MET A 200 -8.42 21.63 13.56
CA MET A 200 -9.20 22.84 13.85
C MET A 200 -9.76 23.40 12.53
N ASN A 201 -11.06 23.68 12.52
CA ASN A 201 -11.77 24.26 11.37
C ASN A 201 -12.30 25.63 11.77
N GLN A 202 -11.84 26.66 11.08
CA GLN A 202 -12.29 28.03 11.29
C GLN A 202 -12.87 28.63 10.01
N LYS A 203 -14.03 29.25 10.11
CA LYS A 203 -14.65 30.03 9.04
C LYS A 203 -14.40 31.51 9.30
N PHE A 204 -14.04 32.24 8.27
CA PHE A 204 -13.83 33.69 8.28
C PHE A 204 -15.00 34.40 7.65
#